data_5f2cae27ddf67d1f78549b478df9b0fc
#
_entry.id   5f2cae27ddf67d1f78549b478df9b0fc
#
_cell.length_a   1.000
_cell.length_b   1.000
_cell.length_c   1.000
_cell.angle_alpha   90.00
_cell.angle_beta   90.00
_cell.angle_gamma   90.00
#
_symmetry.space_group_name_H-M   'P 1'
#
loop_
_entity.id
_entity.type
_entity.pdbx_description
1 polymer ?
#
loop_
_entity_poly.entity_id
_entity_poly.type
_entity_poly.pdbx_seq_one_letter_code
_entity_poly.pdbx_strand_id
1 'polypeptide(L)'
;LRALRAVKRDIGINVVVTRANFDELPAIFAHARARRLSEVELLRWKPAGRGAAVYGRLRCTDAQHRQLLPHVLAAARRHRLRVKLDCSYTPMIAHHDPGPALLAQLAVYGCAGGDHLIGAKPSGAITACSFAAPPPPRGDARPTVLDLPSYWHQPDAFGRFRTWRDAAAEPCRSCAYLTQCRGGCRVVSAHAGDVGAPDPECPRVVDFLRRDVAFGNESGPVRRRLPVV
;
A
#
# COMPACT_ATOMS: atom_id res chain seq x y z
N LEU A 1 -17.63 1.44 -21.65
CA LEU A 1 -16.45 1.53 -22.51
C LEU A 1 -16.73 2.23 -23.86
N ARG A 2 -17.81 1.91 -24.60
CA ARG A 2 -18.12 2.56 -25.90
C ARG A 2 -18.25 4.07 -25.75
N ALA A 3 -19.04 4.57 -24.80
CA ALA A 3 -19.23 5.99 -24.56
C ALA A 3 -17.92 6.71 -24.14
N LEU A 4 -17.12 6.08 -23.27
CA LEU A 4 -15.83 6.63 -22.86
C LEU A 4 -14.84 6.75 -24.02
N ARG A 5 -14.87 5.81 -24.98
CA ARG A 5 -14.02 5.86 -26.15
C ARG A 5 -14.36 6.96 -27.13
N ALA A 6 -15.62 7.36 -27.17
CA ALA A 6 -16.05 8.48 -28.01
C ALA A 6 -15.44 9.81 -27.55
N VAL A 7 -15.09 9.92 -26.27
CA VAL A 7 -14.59 11.17 -25.65
C VAL A 7 -13.14 11.10 -25.18
N LYS A 8 -12.55 9.91 -24.99
CA LYS A 8 -11.15 9.75 -24.54
C LYS A 8 -10.45 8.62 -25.25
N ARG A 9 -9.18 8.85 -25.62
CA ARG A 9 -8.30 7.86 -26.24
C ARG A 9 -7.57 6.99 -25.20
N ASP A 10 -7.23 7.54 -24.04
CA ASP A 10 -6.53 6.86 -22.96
C ASP A 10 -7.51 6.44 -21.85
N ILE A 11 -7.82 5.15 -21.82
CA ILE A 11 -8.69 4.53 -20.83
C ILE A 11 -7.91 3.40 -20.18
N GLY A 12 -7.82 3.42 -18.83
CA GLY A 12 -7.27 2.34 -18.02
C GLY A 12 -8.34 1.63 -17.20
N ILE A 13 -7.92 0.58 -16.51
CA ILE A 13 -8.71 -0.10 -15.49
C ILE A 13 -7.91 -0.20 -14.19
N ASN A 14 -8.62 -0.11 -13.08
CA ASN A 14 -8.08 -0.41 -11.76
C ASN A 14 -8.48 -1.83 -11.37
N VAL A 15 -7.49 -2.60 -10.93
CA VAL A 15 -7.67 -3.99 -10.51
C VAL A 15 -7.20 -4.15 -9.09
N VAL A 16 -8.09 -4.49 -8.18
CA VAL A 16 -7.71 -4.84 -6.82
C VAL A 16 -7.19 -6.27 -6.82
N VAL A 17 -5.91 -6.44 -6.51
CA VAL A 17 -5.27 -7.76 -6.49
C VAL A 17 -5.50 -8.43 -5.14
N THR A 18 -5.96 -9.66 -5.23
CA THR A 18 -6.23 -10.54 -4.08
C THR A 18 -5.56 -11.89 -4.27
N ARG A 19 -5.53 -12.69 -3.23
CA ARG A 19 -5.06 -14.09 -3.32
C ARG A 19 -5.76 -14.87 -4.43
N ALA A 20 -7.06 -14.62 -4.63
CA ALA A 20 -7.88 -15.38 -5.56
C ALA A 20 -7.61 -15.03 -7.02
N ASN A 21 -7.27 -13.76 -7.32
CA ASN A 21 -7.08 -13.32 -8.70
C ASN A 21 -5.62 -13.02 -9.08
N PHE A 22 -4.67 -13.30 -8.20
CA PHE A 22 -3.26 -13.05 -8.48
C PHE A 22 -2.78 -13.84 -9.71
N ASP A 23 -3.12 -15.11 -9.81
CA ASP A 23 -2.71 -15.99 -10.91
C ASP A 23 -3.49 -15.67 -12.20
N GLU A 24 -4.60 -14.96 -12.10
CA GLU A 24 -5.42 -14.48 -13.22
C GLU A 24 -4.89 -13.16 -13.83
N LEU A 25 -3.86 -12.53 -13.27
CA LEU A 25 -3.32 -11.27 -13.80
C LEU A 25 -2.99 -11.35 -15.30
N PRO A 26 -2.35 -12.40 -15.84
CA PRO A 26 -2.11 -12.50 -17.28
C PRO A 26 -3.40 -12.46 -18.11
N ALA A 27 -4.47 -13.11 -17.66
CA ALA A 27 -5.77 -13.11 -18.33
C ALA A 27 -6.44 -11.73 -18.24
N ILE A 28 -6.31 -11.03 -17.10
CA ILE A 28 -6.80 -9.66 -16.90
C ILE A 28 -6.10 -8.71 -17.90
N PHE A 29 -4.77 -8.81 -18.05
CA PHE A 29 -4.02 -8.01 -19.03
C PHE A 29 -4.42 -8.34 -20.47
N ALA A 30 -4.62 -9.62 -20.81
CA ALA A 30 -5.14 -10.05 -22.10
C ALA A 30 -6.51 -9.43 -22.38
N HIS A 31 -7.42 -9.46 -21.40
CA HIS A 31 -8.73 -8.84 -21.49
C HIS A 31 -8.64 -7.32 -21.69
N ALA A 32 -7.80 -6.64 -20.92
CA ALA A 32 -7.57 -5.19 -21.07
C ALA A 32 -7.08 -4.87 -22.50
N ARG A 33 -6.13 -5.64 -23.01
CA ARG A 33 -5.63 -5.50 -24.39
C ARG A 33 -6.71 -5.73 -25.45
N ALA A 34 -7.50 -6.79 -25.31
CA ALA A 34 -8.62 -7.10 -26.22
C ALA A 34 -9.67 -5.98 -26.22
N ARG A 35 -9.84 -5.30 -25.08
CA ARG A 35 -10.70 -4.12 -24.94
C ARG A 35 -10.01 -2.82 -25.36
N ARG A 36 -8.80 -2.87 -25.93
CA ARG A 36 -8.02 -1.71 -26.37
C ARG A 36 -7.83 -0.67 -25.25
N LEU A 37 -7.65 -1.11 -24.01
CA LEU A 37 -7.25 -0.25 -22.92
C LEU A 37 -5.77 0.07 -23.04
N SER A 38 -5.35 1.22 -22.51
CA SER A 38 -3.95 1.70 -22.57
C SER A 38 -3.17 1.36 -21.31
N GLU A 39 -3.86 1.13 -20.19
CA GLU A 39 -3.25 1.02 -18.88
C GLU A 39 -4.02 0.09 -17.94
N VAL A 40 -3.28 -0.60 -17.06
CA VAL A 40 -3.81 -1.34 -15.91
C VAL A 40 -3.15 -0.79 -14.67
N GLU A 41 -3.94 -0.31 -13.70
CA GLU A 41 -3.47 0.06 -12.38
C GLU A 41 -3.81 -1.06 -11.39
N LEU A 42 -2.80 -1.57 -10.68
CA LEU A 42 -2.98 -2.62 -9.68
C LEU A 42 -3.03 -2.00 -8.29
N LEU A 43 -4.09 -2.29 -7.59
CA LEU A 43 -4.35 -1.84 -6.23
C LEU A 43 -4.19 -3.01 -5.26
N ARG A 44 -3.42 -2.81 -4.18
CA ARG A 44 -3.32 -3.79 -3.12
C ARG A 44 -4.62 -3.83 -2.31
N TRP A 45 -5.09 -5.03 -1.98
CA TRP A 45 -6.19 -5.18 -1.03
C TRP A 45 -5.80 -4.59 0.33
N LYS A 46 -6.61 -3.66 0.85
CA LYS A 46 -6.37 -2.96 2.11
C LYS A 46 -7.45 -3.28 3.13
N PRO A 47 -7.10 -3.44 4.41
CA PRO A 47 -8.04 -3.72 5.51
C PRO A 47 -8.81 -2.46 5.93
N ALA A 48 -9.69 -1.97 5.07
CA ALA A 48 -10.48 -0.78 5.33
C ALA A 48 -11.96 -1.02 5.01
N GLY A 49 -12.85 -0.41 5.79
CA GLY A 49 -14.30 -0.59 5.62
C GLY A 49 -14.71 -2.05 5.72
N ARG A 50 -15.63 -2.47 4.87
CA ARG A 50 -16.10 -3.88 4.80
C ARG A 50 -14.99 -4.88 4.46
N GLY A 51 -13.94 -4.42 3.80
CA GLY A 51 -12.80 -5.26 3.42
C GLY A 51 -11.95 -5.73 4.60
N ALA A 52 -12.02 -5.04 5.74
CA ALA A 52 -11.24 -5.39 6.92
C ALA A 52 -11.61 -6.78 7.49
N ALA A 53 -12.90 -7.11 7.52
CA ALA A 53 -13.39 -8.39 8.06
C ALA A 53 -12.90 -9.62 7.28
N VAL A 54 -12.58 -9.46 6.00
CA VAL A 54 -12.15 -10.55 5.11
C VAL A 54 -10.69 -10.42 4.68
N TYR A 55 -9.94 -9.48 5.30
CA TYR A 55 -8.58 -9.17 4.90
C TYR A 55 -7.66 -10.39 4.91
N GLY A 56 -7.63 -11.13 6.00
CA GLY A 56 -6.77 -12.33 6.14
C GLY A 56 -7.02 -13.38 5.05
N ARG A 57 -8.27 -13.52 4.61
CA ARG A 57 -8.66 -14.46 3.56
C ARG A 57 -8.30 -13.99 2.16
N LEU A 58 -8.42 -12.68 1.88
CA LEU A 58 -8.30 -12.13 0.53
C LEU A 58 -6.92 -11.50 0.23
N ARG A 59 -6.14 -11.10 1.24
CA ARG A 59 -4.80 -10.57 1.01
C ARG A 59 -3.92 -11.60 0.29
N CYS A 60 -3.00 -11.14 -0.54
CA CYS A 60 -2.02 -12.01 -1.19
C CYS A 60 -1.16 -12.73 -0.15
N THR A 61 -0.67 -13.90 -0.52
CA THR A 61 0.32 -14.65 0.27
C THR A 61 1.70 -13.99 0.17
N ASP A 62 2.62 -14.35 1.09
CA ASP A 62 4.03 -13.93 1.01
C ASP A 62 4.68 -14.36 -0.33
N ALA A 63 4.39 -15.58 -0.79
CA ALA A 63 4.88 -16.06 -2.08
C ALA A 63 4.37 -15.22 -3.26
N GLN A 64 3.08 -14.86 -3.26
CA GLN A 64 2.50 -13.99 -4.29
C GLN A 64 3.10 -12.58 -4.24
N HIS A 65 3.32 -12.01 -3.05
CA HIS A 65 3.98 -10.71 -2.89
C HIS A 65 5.41 -10.71 -3.46
N ARG A 66 6.18 -11.79 -3.25
CA ARG A 66 7.53 -11.95 -3.82
C ARG A 66 7.52 -12.11 -5.33
N GLN A 67 6.47 -12.67 -5.89
CA GLN A 67 6.34 -12.88 -7.33
C GLN A 67 5.67 -11.71 -8.05
N LEU A 68 5.15 -10.70 -7.33
CA LEU A 68 4.35 -9.63 -7.92
C LEU A 68 5.08 -8.92 -9.06
N LEU A 69 6.28 -8.42 -8.83
CA LEU A 69 6.99 -7.61 -9.82
C LEU A 69 7.30 -8.39 -11.11
N PRO A 70 7.95 -9.57 -11.08
CA PRO A 70 8.23 -10.33 -12.30
C PRO A 70 6.94 -10.75 -13.01
N HIS A 71 5.90 -11.14 -12.27
CA HIS A 71 4.61 -11.56 -12.83
C HIS A 71 3.92 -10.42 -13.59
N VAL A 72 3.87 -9.24 -12.99
CA VAL A 72 3.27 -8.03 -13.58
C VAL A 72 4.06 -7.54 -14.79
N LEU A 73 5.40 -7.51 -14.71
CA LEU A 73 6.24 -7.10 -15.84
C LEU A 73 6.11 -8.03 -17.04
N ALA A 74 6.04 -9.34 -16.80
CA ALA A 74 5.82 -10.33 -17.85
C ALA A 74 4.47 -10.08 -18.56
N ALA A 75 3.39 -9.91 -17.81
CA ALA A 75 2.06 -9.63 -18.35
C ALA A 75 2.01 -8.29 -19.11
N ALA A 76 2.58 -7.23 -18.54
CA ALA A 76 2.62 -5.89 -19.16
C ALA A 76 3.37 -5.91 -20.51
N ARG A 77 4.56 -6.55 -20.55
CA ARG A 77 5.36 -6.70 -21.78
C ARG A 77 4.62 -7.53 -22.83
N ARG A 78 4.08 -8.69 -22.45
CA ARG A 78 3.34 -9.59 -23.36
C ARG A 78 2.18 -8.88 -24.05
N HIS A 79 1.44 -8.06 -23.32
CA HIS A 79 0.24 -7.40 -23.83
C HIS A 79 0.46 -5.94 -24.26
N ARG A 80 1.71 -5.42 -24.14
CA ARG A 80 2.08 -4.03 -24.50
C ARG A 80 1.15 -3.00 -23.85
N LEU A 81 0.92 -3.17 -22.55
CA LEU A 81 0.11 -2.27 -21.70
C LEU A 81 1.00 -1.53 -20.71
N ARG A 82 0.67 -0.28 -20.47
CA ARG A 82 1.23 0.43 -19.30
C ARG A 82 0.67 -0.18 -18.03
N VAL A 83 1.50 -0.28 -17.01
CA VAL A 83 1.09 -0.71 -15.69
C VAL A 83 1.48 0.32 -14.67
N LYS A 84 0.58 0.59 -13.72
CA LYS A 84 0.83 1.37 -12.52
C LYS A 84 0.55 0.51 -11.29
N LEU A 85 1.28 0.81 -10.24
CA LEU A 85 1.11 0.15 -8.95
C LEU A 85 0.76 1.19 -7.89
N ASP A 86 -0.19 0.90 -7.04
CA ASP A 86 -0.52 1.82 -5.97
C ASP A 86 0.63 1.91 -4.92
N CYS A 87 0.64 2.98 -4.14
CA CYS A 87 1.69 3.27 -3.17
C CYS A 87 1.93 2.14 -2.16
N SER A 88 0.93 1.32 -1.88
CA SER A 88 1.04 0.24 -0.89
C SER A 88 1.81 -0.97 -1.40
N TYR A 89 2.12 -1.04 -2.70
CA TYR A 89 3.00 -2.06 -3.26
C TYR A 89 4.49 -1.72 -3.17
N THR A 90 4.86 -0.53 -2.73
CA THR A 90 6.27 -0.12 -2.61
C THR A 90 7.14 -1.17 -1.89
N PRO A 91 6.72 -1.79 -0.75
CA PRO A 91 7.52 -2.80 -0.09
C PRO A 91 7.82 -4.04 -0.95
N MET A 92 6.82 -4.48 -1.73
CA MET A 92 6.93 -5.65 -2.61
C MET A 92 7.85 -5.38 -3.80
N ILE A 93 7.81 -4.15 -4.30
CA ILE A 93 8.67 -3.74 -5.42
C ILE A 93 10.10 -3.50 -4.93
N ALA A 94 10.28 -2.82 -3.79
CA ALA A 94 11.58 -2.59 -3.17
C ALA A 94 12.33 -3.90 -2.82
N HIS A 95 11.62 -5.00 -2.61
CA HIS A 95 12.20 -6.33 -2.40
C HIS A 95 13.11 -6.78 -3.55
N HIS A 96 12.83 -6.35 -4.77
CA HIS A 96 13.56 -6.71 -5.98
C HIS A 96 14.69 -5.75 -6.34
N ASP A 97 14.99 -4.77 -5.50
CA ASP A 97 16.00 -3.72 -5.74
C ASP A 97 15.88 -3.05 -7.12
N PRO A 98 14.68 -2.56 -7.49
CA PRO A 98 14.47 -1.94 -8.79
C PRO A 98 15.23 -0.62 -8.90
N GLY A 99 15.79 -0.34 -10.07
CA GLY A 99 16.37 0.96 -10.36
C GLY A 99 15.30 2.08 -10.42
N PRO A 100 15.72 3.36 -10.30
CA PRO A 100 14.80 4.50 -10.30
C PRO A 100 13.91 4.59 -11.55
N ALA A 101 14.44 4.23 -12.71
CA ALA A 101 13.69 4.25 -13.97
C ALA A 101 12.49 3.29 -13.94
N LEU A 102 12.64 2.09 -13.38
CA LEU A 102 11.54 1.13 -13.26
C LEU A 102 10.50 1.60 -12.23
N LEU A 103 10.93 2.19 -11.13
CA LEU A 103 10.02 2.77 -10.14
C LEU A 103 9.16 3.87 -10.75
N ALA A 104 9.76 4.78 -11.51
CA ALA A 104 9.06 5.85 -12.22
C ALA A 104 8.08 5.27 -13.28
N GLN A 105 8.52 4.28 -14.05
CA GLN A 105 7.67 3.60 -15.05
C GLN A 105 6.43 2.97 -14.43
N LEU A 106 6.55 2.41 -13.22
CA LEU A 106 5.46 1.77 -12.48
C LEU A 106 4.66 2.76 -11.63
N ALA A 107 4.99 4.05 -11.66
CA ALA A 107 4.43 5.10 -10.82
C ALA A 107 4.56 4.80 -9.31
N VAL A 108 5.63 4.14 -8.89
CA VAL A 108 5.90 3.78 -7.49
C VAL A 108 6.67 4.91 -6.80
N TYR A 109 5.94 5.79 -6.14
CA TYR A 109 6.48 6.95 -5.43
C TYR A 109 6.42 6.84 -3.89
N GLY A 110 5.93 5.70 -3.37
CA GLY A 110 5.73 5.49 -1.95
C GLY A 110 4.46 6.12 -1.40
N CYS A 111 4.31 6.09 -0.07
CA CYS A 111 3.12 6.60 0.60
C CYS A 111 3.14 8.12 0.65
N ALA A 112 2.10 8.77 0.13
CA ALA A 112 1.91 10.23 0.19
C ALA A 112 0.95 10.65 1.33
N GLY A 113 0.45 9.70 2.10
CA GLY A 113 -0.53 9.94 3.16
C GLY A 113 -0.03 10.91 4.22
N GLY A 114 -0.77 11.98 4.47
CA GLY A 114 -0.43 13.04 5.40
C GLY A 114 0.57 14.07 4.90
N ASP A 115 1.33 13.79 3.82
CA ASP A 115 2.31 14.73 3.24
C ASP A 115 1.76 15.45 2.00
N HIS A 116 1.18 14.71 1.06
CA HIS A 116 0.64 15.23 -0.20
C HIS A 116 -0.77 14.72 -0.47
N LEU A 117 -1.27 13.82 0.35
CA LEU A 117 -2.58 13.20 0.22
C LEU A 117 -3.32 13.26 1.56
N ILE A 118 -4.57 13.62 1.50
CA ILE A 118 -5.52 13.48 2.60
C ILE A 118 -6.77 12.74 2.14
N GLY A 119 -7.53 12.21 3.08
CA GLY A 119 -8.87 11.71 2.87
C GLY A 119 -9.89 12.56 3.62
N ALA A 120 -11.07 12.74 3.05
CA ALA A 120 -12.23 13.29 3.74
C ALA A 120 -13.28 12.18 3.90
N LYS A 121 -13.80 12.01 5.10
CA LYS A 121 -14.88 11.05 5.38
C LYS A 121 -16.24 11.70 5.17
N PRO A 122 -17.32 10.94 4.95
CA PRO A 122 -18.67 11.52 4.86
C PRO A 122 -19.08 12.34 6.09
N SER A 123 -18.49 12.07 7.26
CA SER A 123 -18.67 12.84 8.48
C SER A 123 -17.93 14.20 8.48
N GLY A 124 -17.20 14.54 7.43
CA GLY A 124 -16.31 15.71 7.37
C GLY A 124 -14.92 15.48 8.00
N ALA A 125 -14.72 14.42 8.76
CA ALA A 125 -13.44 14.15 9.40
C ALA A 125 -12.31 13.94 8.37
N ILE A 126 -11.15 14.56 8.62
CA ILE A 126 -9.96 14.40 7.78
C ILE A 126 -9.10 13.23 8.23
N THR A 127 -8.41 12.60 7.29
CA THR A 127 -7.55 11.45 7.51
C THR A 127 -6.28 11.58 6.67
N ALA A 128 -5.22 10.87 7.03
CA ALA A 128 -3.98 10.89 6.26
C ALA A 128 -4.13 10.29 4.85
N CYS A 129 -5.06 9.37 4.65
CA CYS A 129 -5.46 8.86 3.33
C CYS A 129 -6.89 8.31 3.38
N SER A 130 -7.49 8.04 2.22
CA SER A 130 -8.89 7.56 2.13
C SER A 130 -9.17 6.26 2.88
N PHE A 131 -8.16 5.43 3.10
CA PHE A 131 -8.27 4.15 3.82
C PHE A 131 -7.94 4.27 5.32
N ALA A 132 -7.29 5.35 5.76
CA ALA A 132 -6.92 5.54 7.15
C ALA A 132 -8.14 5.81 8.04
N ALA A 133 -8.03 5.43 9.32
CA ALA A 133 -8.97 5.88 10.33
C ALA A 133 -8.79 7.39 10.58
N PRO A 134 -9.85 8.10 10.98
CA PRO A 134 -9.72 9.46 11.46
C PRO A 134 -8.75 9.52 12.66
N PRO A 135 -8.02 10.64 12.84
CA PRO A 135 -7.23 10.84 14.04
C PRO A 135 -8.11 10.79 15.29
N PRO A 136 -7.54 10.53 16.47
CA PRO A 136 -8.29 10.63 17.72
C PRO A 136 -8.89 12.04 17.88
N PRO A 137 -10.02 12.18 18.56
CA PRO A 137 -10.56 13.48 18.87
C PRO A 137 -9.55 14.28 19.71
N ARG A 138 -9.57 15.59 19.55
CA ARG A 138 -8.87 16.56 20.39
C ARG A 138 -9.92 17.31 21.18
N GLY A 139 -9.98 17.07 22.50
CA GLY A 139 -11.16 17.47 23.27
C GLY A 139 -12.40 16.74 22.74
N ASP A 140 -13.47 17.45 22.53
CA ASP A 140 -14.76 16.89 22.10
C ASP A 140 -14.92 16.73 20.58
N ALA A 141 -13.97 17.23 19.78
CA ALA A 141 -14.09 17.25 18.33
C ALA A 141 -12.91 16.59 17.61
N ARG A 142 -13.19 16.03 16.43
CA ARG A 142 -12.18 15.62 15.48
C ARG A 142 -11.98 16.69 14.42
N PRO A 143 -10.75 16.89 13.93
CA PRO A 143 -10.51 17.83 12.85
C PRO A 143 -11.30 17.44 11.60
N THR A 144 -11.92 18.43 10.98
CA THR A 144 -12.71 18.33 9.76
C THR A 144 -12.01 19.00 8.59
N VAL A 145 -12.61 18.95 7.42
CA VAL A 145 -12.12 19.67 6.24
C VAL A 145 -12.06 21.18 6.44
N LEU A 146 -12.89 21.73 7.32
CA LEU A 146 -12.88 23.16 7.64
C LEU A 146 -11.67 23.56 8.49
N ASP A 147 -11.15 22.60 9.28
CA ASP A 147 -9.99 22.81 10.14
C ASP A 147 -8.66 22.54 9.40
N LEU A 148 -8.73 22.07 8.14
CA LEU A 148 -7.56 21.61 7.40
C LEU A 148 -6.41 22.64 7.35
N PRO A 149 -6.62 23.93 7.08
CA PRO A 149 -5.53 24.91 7.01
C PRO A 149 -4.73 24.99 8.32
N SER A 150 -5.42 25.04 9.46
CA SER A 150 -4.76 25.09 10.78
C SER A 150 -4.21 23.74 11.22
N TYR A 151 -4.94 22.64 10.97
CA TYR A 151 -4.52 21.29 11.32
C TYR A 151 -3.31 20.83 10.52
N TRP A 152 -3.22 21.19 9.23
CA TRP A 152 -2.13 20.77 8.36
C TRP A 152 -0.73 21.15 8.90
N HIS A 153 -0.64 22.33 9.51
CA HIS A 153 0.63 22.87 10.01
C HIS A 153 0.98 22.46 11.45
N GLN A 154 0.12 21.69 12.11
CA GLN A 154 0.44 21.21 13.45
C GLN A 154 1.54 20.14 13.41
N PRO A 155 2.48 20.13 14.38
CA PRO A 155 3.62 19.19 14.40
C PRO A 155 3.19 17.72 14.41
N ASP A 156 2.07 17.41 15.07
CA ASP A 156 1.53 16.08 15.22
C ASP A 156 0.39 15.75 14.21
N ALA A 157 0.14 16.66 13.25
CA ALA A 157 -0.86 16.43 12.22
C ALA A 157 -0.60 15.12 11.49
N PHE A 158 -1.65 14.30 11.36
CA PHE A 158 -1.59 12.96 10.78
C PHE A 158 -0.66 11.96 11.48
N GLY A 159 -0.09 12.33 12.63
CA GLY A 159 0.66 11.46 13.53
C GLY A 159 1.72 10.62 12.81
N ARG A 160 1.68 9.30 13.03
CA ARG A 160 2.67 8.36 12.48
C ARG A 160 2.73 8.30 10.95
N PHE A 161 1.81 8.85 10.22
CA PHE A 161 1.95 8.98 8.77
C PHE A 161 3.08 9.94 8.38
N ARG A 162 3.27 11.02 9.13
CA ARG A 162 4.35 11.98 8.92
C ARG A 162 5.65 11.62 9.64
N THR A 163 5.53 11.21 10.91
CA THR A 163 6.69 11.02 11.80
C THR A 163 7.27 9.61 11.77
N TRP A 164 6.74 8.72 10.92
CA TRP A 164 7.16 7.33 10.95
C TRP A 164 8.67 7.13 10.72
N ARG A 165 9.27 7.90 9.81
CA ARG A 165 10.70 7.78 9.46
C ARG A 165 11.62 8.06 10.65
N ASP A 166 11.23 8.99 11.52
CA ASP A 166 12.06 9.46 12.63
C ASP A 166 12.25 8.38 13.71
N ALA A 167 11.31 7.44 13.76
CA ALA A 167 11.32 6.33 14.71
C ALA A 167 11.18 4.96 14.01
N ALA A 168 11.73 4.84 12.81
CA ALA A 168 11.67 3.58 12.06
C ALA A 168 12.39 2.46 12.78
N ALA A 169 11.72 1.33 12.98
CA ALA A 169 12.33 0.10 13.51
C ALA A 169 13.06 -0.68 12.39
N GLU A 170 13.97 -1.60 12.80
CA GLU A 170 14.52 -2.56 11.86
C GLU A 170 13.41 -3.51 11.33
N PRO A 171 13.58 -4.01 10.11
CA PRO A 171 14.67 -3.81 9.15
C PRO A 171 14.49 -2.53 8.29
N CYS A 172 13.50 -1.70 8.57
CA CYS A 172 13.20 -0.52 7.77
C CYS A 172 14.22 0.59 7.98
N ARG A 173 14.75 0.76 9.20
CA ARG A 173 15.71 1.82 9.52
C ARG A 173 16.98 1.72 8.66
N SER A 174 17.49 0.51 8.45
CA SER A 174 18.68 0.25 7.61
C SER A 174 18.33 -0.02 6.14
N CYS A 175 17.05 0.05 5.75
CA CYS A 175 16.64 -0.24 4.38
C CYS A 175 16.95 0.91 3.44
N ALA A 176 17.60 0.63 2.31
CA ALA A 176 17.90 1.62 1.27
C ALA A 176 16.65 2.34 0.71
N TYR A 177 15.48 1.74 0.84
CA TYR A 177 14.20 2.30 0.40
C TYR A 177 13.43 3.03 1.49
N LEU A 178 14.02 3.28 2.67
CA LEU A 178 13.33 3.91 3.81
C LEU A 178 12.64 5.22 3.42
N THR A 179 13.37 6.11 2.76
CA THR A 179 12.88 7.45 2.40
C THR A 179 11.67 7.38 1.46
N GLN A 180 11.67 6.46 0.50
CA GLN A 180 10.61 6.30 -0.46
C GLN A 180 9.47 5.44 0.09
N CYS A 181 9.79 4.26 0.65
CA CYS A 181 8.81 3.28 1.11
C CYS A 181 8.10 3.72 2.38
N ARG A 182 8.80 4.40 3.30
CA ARG A 182 8.28 4.85 4.60
C ARG A 182 7.66 3.71 5.40
N GLY A 183 8.25 2.51 5.31
CA GLY A 183 7.79 1.31 6.00
C GLY A 183 6.50 0.70 5.47
N GLY A 184 6.09 1.04 4.26
CA GLY A 184 4.93 0.44 3.59
C GLY A 184 3.60 1.11 3.93
N CYS A 185 2.53 0.32 3.92
CA CYS A 185 1.18 0.84 4.10
C CYS A 185 0.79 0.96 5.58
N ARG A 186 0.65 2.20 6.07
CA ARG A 186 0.24 2.46 7.47
C ARG A 186 -1.13 1.89 7.83
N VAL A 187 -2.03 1.74 6.84
CA VAL A 187 -3.34 1.12 7.06
C VAL A 187 -3.20 -0.37 7.35
N VAL A 188 -2.28 -1.04 6.66
CA VAL A 188 -1.99 -2.47 6.91
C VAL A 188 -1.30 -2.65 8.27
N SER A 189 -0.32 -1.81 8.59
CA SER A 189 0.36 -1.82 9.89
C SER A 189 -0.61 -1.58 11.05
N ALA A 190 -1.50 -0.58 10.93
CA ALA A 190 -2.54 -0.30 11.92
C ALA A 190 -3.50 -1.48 12.13
N HIS A 191 -3.89 -2.16 11.06
CA HIS A 191 -4.73 -3.35 11.14
C HIS A 191 -4.02 -4.52 11.85
N ALA A 192 -2.71 -4.62 11.70
CA ALA A 192 -1.89 -5.59 12.40
C ALA A 192 -1.66 -5.23 13.89
N GLY A 193 -2.14 -4.08 14.35
CA GLY A 193 -2.15 -3.65 15.74
C GLY A 193 -1.24 -2.46 16.07
N ASP A 194 -0.32 -2.06 15.18
CA ASP A 194 0.56 -0.91 15.42
C ASP A 194 0.80 -0.11 14.12
N VAL A 195 0.23 1.08 14.06
CA VAL A 195 0.43 2.02 12.94
C VAL A 195 1.90 2.45 12.80
N GLY A 196 2.70 2.36 13.85
CA GLY A 196 4.12 2.66 13.88
C GLY A 196 5.02 1.50 13.43
N ALA A 197 4.51 0.28 13.36
CA ALA A 197 5.29 -0.88 12.93
C ALA A 197 5.56 -0.89 11.43
N PRO A 198 6.65 -1.53 10.96
CA PRO A 198 6.84 -1.87 9.56
C PRO A 198 5.65 -2.63 8.97
N ASP A 199 5.42 -2.51 7.66
CA ASP A 199 4.39 -3.26 6.97
C ASP A 199 4.64 -4.78 7.10
N PRO A 200 3.76 -5.54 7.76
CA PRO A 200 3.99 -6.95 8.06
C PRO A 200 4.00 -7.86 6.81
N GLU A 201 3.55 -7.35 5.66
CA GLU A 201 3.56 -8.09 4.40
C GLU A 201 4.77 -7.73 3.51
N CYS A 202 5.66 -6.85 3.98
CA CYS A 202 6.93 -6.57 3.29
C CYS A 202 7.81 -7.82 3.31
N PRO A 203 8.27 -8.36 2.15
CA PRO A 203 9.11 -9.54 2.14
C PRO A 203 10.40 -9.40 2.99
N ARG A 204 11.00 -8.20 3.03
CA ARG A 204 12.18 -7.93 3.86
C ARG A 204 11.85 -7.97 5.36
N VAL A 205 10.67 -7.49 5.75
CA VAL A 205 10.19 -7.56 7.15
C VAL A 205 9.90 -9.01 7.54
N VAL A 206 9.24 -9.76 6.66
CA VAL A 206 8.96 -11.19 6.88
C VAL A 206 10.27 -11.97 7.06
N ASP A 207 11.28 -11.71 6.24
CA ASP A 207 12.57 -12.41 6.33
C ASP A 207 13.36 -12.02 7.59
N PHE A 208 13.28 -10.75 7.98
CA PHE A 208 13.90 -10.27 9.22
C PHE A 208 13.28 -10.97 10.44
N LEU A 209 11.96 -10.95 10.55
CA LEU A 209 11.25 -11.58 11.67
C LEU A 209 11.48 -13.11 11.73
N ARG A 210 11.59 -13.79 10.59
CA ARG A 210 11.92 -15.23 10.55
C ARG A 210 13.33 -15.52 11.08
N ARG A 211 14.29 -14.65 10.78
CA ARG A 211 15.66 -14.77 11.29
C ARG A 211 15.74 -14.53 12.79
N ASP A 212 15.08 -13.50 13.29
CA ASP A 212 15.04 -13.20 14.73
C ASP A 212 14.48 -14.38 15.53
N VAL A 213 13.43 -15.03 15.04
CA VAL A 213 12.87 -16.24 15.66
C VAL A 213 13.85 -17.41 15.63
N ALA A 214 14.58 -17.60 14.51
CA ALA A 214 15.54 -18.70 14.37
C ALA A 214 16.78 -18.55 15.27
N PHE A 215 17.18 -17.31 15.58
CA PHE A 215 18.34 -17.02 16.43
C PHE A 215 17.99 -16.76 17.90
N GLY A 216 16.73 -16.95 18.32
CA GLY A 216 16.31 -16.86 19.73
C GLY A 216 16.40 -15.46 20.35
N ASN A 217 16.45 -14.40 19.57
CA ASN A 217 16.53 -13.03 20.06
C ASN A 217 15.14 -12.57 20.53
N GLU A 218 14.86 -12.73 21.83
CA GLU A 218 13.57 -12.39 22.46
C GLU A 218 13.30 -10.88 22.61
N SER A 219 14.13 -10.02 22.07
CA SER A 219 14.02 -8.57 22.19
C SER A 219 13.27 -7.90 21.03
N GLY A 220 12.06 -8.34 20.75
CA GLY A 220 11.18 -7.69 19.78
C GLY A 220 9.80 -7.38 20.37
N PRO A 221 9.27 -6.14 20.20
CA PRO A 221 7.92 -5.82 20.62
C PRO A 221 6.89 -6.55 19.76
N VAL A 222 5.97 -7.24 20.45
CA VAL A 222 4.66 -7.65 19.96
C VAL A 222 4.61 -8.90 19.09
N ARG A 223 4.71 -10.07 19.73
CA ARG A 223 3.99 -11.26 19.24
C ARG A 223 2.47 -11.06 19.41
N ARG A 224 1.82 -10.34 18.52
CA ARG A 224 0.39 -10.58 18.28
C ARG A 224 0.27 -11.40 17.01
N ARG A 225 -0.03 -12.70 17.19
CA ARG A 225 -0.42 -13.58 16.09
C ARG A 225 -1.56 -12.90 15.34
N LEU A 226 -1.41 -12.66 14.04
CA LEU A 226 -2.56 -12.38 13.20
C LEU A 226 -3.53 -13.54 13.40
N PRO A 227 -4.80 -13.30 13.67
CA PRO A 227 -5.75 -14.38 13.78
C PRO A 227 -5.76 -15.12 12.44
N VAL A 228 -5.39 -16.40 12.51
CA VAL A 228 -5.59 -17.36 11.44
C VAL A 228 -7.06 -17.77 11.56
N VAL A 229 -7.89 -17.19 10.71
CA VAL A 229 -9.25 -17.68 10.46
C VAL A 229 -9.35 -18.04 8.99
#